data_89b950d74fe35b53daa2b105b11d533b
#
_entry.id   89b950d74fe35b53daa2b105b11d533b
#
_cell.length_a   1.000
_cell.length_b   1.000
_cell.length_c   1.000
_cell.angle_alpha   90.00
_cell.angle_beta   90.00
_cell.angle_gamma   90.00
#
_symmetry.space_group_name_H-M   'P 1'
#
loop_
_entity.id
_entity.type
_entity.pdbx_description
1 polymer ?
#
loop_
_entity_poly.entity_id
_entity_poly.type
_entity_poly.pdbx_seq_one_letter_code
_entity_poly.pdbx_strand_id
1 'polypeptide(L)'
;SRGLGDVYKRQTQKMMAVLYDVEAHTINYHIKKIFEDSELQENSVIRKFRITALDGKNYNTNHYSLEMIIAVGFKVNSERAVQFRKWVNQIAKDYTIKVGLWMMKG
;
A
#
# COMPACT_ATOMS: atom_id res chain seq x y z
N SER A 1 -10.39 -18.29 8.25
CA SER A 1 -11.57 -17.63 8.74
C SER A 1 -11.61 -16.19 8.27
N ARG A 2 -12.79 -15.75 7.98
CA ARG A 2 -13.09 -14.41 7.46
C ARG A 2 -12.61 -13.30 8.40
N GLY A 3 -12.74 -13.49 9.72
CA GLY A 3 -12.51 -12.44 10.69
C GLY A 3 -11.07 -11.97 10.79
N LEU A 4 -10.11 -12.88 10.81
CA LEU A 4 -8.70 -12.50 10.99
C LEU A 4 -8.14 -11.78 9.78
N GLY A 5 -8.44 -12.27 8.57
CA GLY A 5 -8.01 -11.60 7.35
C GLY A 5 -8.57 -10.20 7.20
N ASP A 6 -9.87 -10.03 7.55
CA ASP A 6 -10.52 -8.72 7.51
C ASP A 6 -9.91 -7.75 8.53
N VAL A 7 -9.51 -8.24 9.70
CA VAL A 7 -8.85 -7.41 10.72
C VAL A 7 -7.54 -6.83 10.17
N TYR A 8 -6.72 -7.65 9.53
CA TYR A 8 -5.42 -7.17 9.02
C TYR A 8 -5.58 -6.23 7.83
N LYS A 9 -6.55 -6.45 6.95
CA LYS A 9 -6.86 -5.49 5.88
C LYS A 9 -7.30 -4.15 6.47
N ARG A 10 -8.14 -4.17 7.50
CA ARG A 10 -8.57 -2.95 8.19
C ARG A 10 -7.41 -2.24 8.87
N GLN A 11 -6.45 -2.98 9.45
CA GLN A 11 -5.24 -2.39 10.02
C GLN A 11 -4.41 -1.68 8.96
N THR A 12 -4.26 -2.28 7.77
CA THR A 12 -3.54 -1.63 6.67
C THR A 12 -4.25 -0.33 6.26
N GLN A 13 -5.58 -0.33 6.21
CA GLN A 13 -6.35 0.88 5.93
C GLN A 13 -6.12 1.96 6.99
N LYS A 14 -6.10 1.57 8.26
CA LYS A 14 -5.82 2.50 9.36
C LYS A 14 -4.41 3.06 9.29
N MET A 15 -3.44 2.23 8.94
CA MET A 15 -2.06 2.68 8.74
C MET A 15 -1.97 3.71 7.63
N MET A 16 -2.67 3.49 6.51
CA MET A 16 -2.71 4.47 5.42
C MET A 16 -3.39 5.76 5.86
N ALA A 17 -4.44 5.67 6.68
CA ALA A 17 -5.11 6.85 7.21
C ALA A 17 -4.16 7.71 8.04
N VAL A 18 -3.35 7.08 8.88
CA VAL A 18 -2.33 7.76 9.67
C VAL A 18 -1.23 8.32 8.76
N LEU A 19 -0.75 7.51 7.83
CA LEU A 19 0.33 7.90 6.91
C LEU A 19 -0.04 9.15 6.11
N TYR A 20 -1.26 9.21 5.60
CA TYR A 20 -1.72 10.30 4.73
C TYR A 20 -2.52 11.36 5.48
N ASP A 21 -2.70 11.19 6.80
CA ASP A 21 -3.43 12.14 7.64
C ASP A 21 -4.85 12.41 7.13
N VAL A 22 -5.59 11.33 6.91
CA VAL A 22 -6.99 11.39 6.50
C VAL A 22 -7.79 10.35 7.29
N GLU A 23 -9.12 10.44 7.19
CA GLU A 23 -10.00 9.48 7.84
C GLU A 23 -9.96 8.12 7.15
N ALA A 24 -10.21 7.06 7.91
CA ALA A 24 -10.20 5.70 7.37
C ALA A 24 -11.23 5.51 6.25
N HIS A 25 -12.39 6.17 6.34
CA HIS A 25 -13.40 6.06 5.28
C HIS A 25 -12.92 6.68 3.96
N THR A 26 -12.07 7.69 4.01
CA THR A 26 -11.45 8.28 2.82
C THR A 26 -10.54 7.26 2.14
N ILE A 27 -9.75 6.53 2.92
CA ILE A 27 -8.89 5.47 2.40
C ILE A 27 -9.76 4.38 1.74
N ASN A 28 -10.81 3.96 2.42
CA ASN A 28 -11.72 2.94 1.89
C ASN A 28 -12.36 3.38 0.57
N TYR A 29 -12.76 4.63 0.49
CA TYR A 29 -13.31 5.21 -0.75
C TYR A 29 -12.32 5.08 -1.90
N HIS A 30 -11.08 5.47 -1.69
CA HIS A 30 -10.06 5.42 -2.74
C HIS A 30 -9.72 3.98 -3.15
N ILE A 31 -9.68 3.05 -2.20
CA ILE A 31 -9.44 1.64 -2.49
C ILE A 31 -10.56 1.10 -3.41
N LYS A 32 -11.81 1.40 -3.07
CA LYS A 32 -12.95 0.97 -3.89
C LYS A 32 -12.87 1.56 -5.30
N LYS A 33 -12.54 2.83 -5.41
CA LYS A 33 -12.40 3.49 -6.72
C LYS A 33 -11.28 2.87 -7.55
N ILE A 34 -10.17 2.53 -6.94
CA ILE A 34 -9.04 1.89 -7.63
C ILE A 34 -9.49 0.55 -8.22
N PHE A 35 -10.25 -0.24 -7.46
CA PHE A 35 -10.76 -1.52 -7.97
C PHE A 35 -11.83 -1.31 -9.05
N GLU A 36 -12.75 -0.35 -8.86
CA GLU A 36 -13.80 -0.04 -9.83
C GLU A 36 -13.21 0.40 -11.17
N ASP A 37 -12.16 1.22 -11.12
CA ASP A 37 -11.50 1.75 -12.32
C ASP A 37 -10.52 0.75 -12.92
N SER A 38 -10.43 -0.46 -12.37
CA SER A 38 -9.53 -1.52 -12.82
C SER A 38 -8.06 -1.10 -12.84
N GLU A 39 -7.71 -0.10 -12.02
CA GLU A 39 -6.33 0.37 -11.92
C GLU A 39 -5.43 -0.71 -11.32
N LEU A 40 -5.94 -1.43 -10.30
CA LEU A 40 -5.28 -2.58 -9.73
C LEU A 40 -6.27 -3.72 -9.59
N GLN A 41 -5.79 -4.95 -9.73
CA GLN A 41 -6.60 -6.15 -9.53
C GLN A 41 -6.54 -6.54 -8.05
N GLU A 42 -7.69 -6.88 -7.48
CA GLU A 42 -7.76 -7.24 -6.06
C GLU A 42 -6.82 -8.39 -5.70
N ASN A 43 -6.76 -9.43 -6.52
CA ASN A 43 -5.91 -10.58 -6.25
C ASN A 43 -4.41 -10.27 -6.38
N SER A 44 -4.03 -9.18 -7.05
CA SER A 44 -2.63 -8.80 -7.23
C SER A 44 -2.11 -7.90 -6.11
N VAL A 45 -3.02 -7.27 -5.35
CA VAL A 45 -2.63 -6.29 -4.32
C VAL A 45 -2.88 -6.77 -2.91
N ILE A 46 -3.45 -7.95 -2.74
CA ILE A 46 -3.60 -8.58 -1.43
C ILE A 46 -2.49 -9.59 -1.27
N ARG A 47 -1.69 -9.42 -0.23
CA ARG A 47 -0.59 -10.34 0.11
C ARG A 47 -1.01 -11.19 1.30
N LYS A 48 -0.68 -12.48 1.23
CA LYS A 48 -0.95 -13.42 2.30
C LYS A 48 0.32 -13.62 3.11
N PHE A 49 0.18 -13.44 4.41
CA PHE A 49 1.28 -13.65 5.34
C PHE A 49 0.88 -14.74 6.33
N ARG A 50 1.87 -15.51 6.76
CA ARG A 50 1.70 -16.51 7.79
C ARG A 50 2.13 -15.88 9.11
N ILE A 51 1.18 -15.80 10.04
CA ILE A 51 1.41 -15.19 11.36
C ILE A 51 1.21 -16.25 12.41
N THR A 52 2.13 -16.32 13.38
CA THR A 52 1.99 -17.17 14.56
C THR A 52 1.34 -16.33 15.66
N ALA A 53 0.15 -16.74 16.08
CA ALA A 53 -0.58 -16.06 17.13
C ALA A 53 -0.10 -16.47 18.53
N LEU A 54 -0.61 -15.79 19.53
CA LEU A 54 -0.26 -16.07 20.94
C LEU A 54 -0.65 -17.49 21.38
N ASP A 55 -1.64 -18.09 20.72
CA ASP A 55 -2.05 -19.46 20.99
C ASP A 55 -1.13 -20.51 20.36
N GLY A 56 -0.06 -20.07 19.68
CA GLY A 56 0.90 -20.94 19.03
C GLY A 56 0.47 -21.45 17.65
N LYS A 57 -0.74 -21.09 17.21
CA LYS A 57 -1.25 -21.51 15.89
C LYS A 57 -0.82 -20.52 14.82
N ASN A 58 -0.68 -21.06 13.59
CA ASN A 58 -0.33 -20.26 12.43
C ASN A 58 -1.62 -19.89 11.66
N TYR A 59 -1.70 -18.63 11.25
CA TYR A 59 -2.82 -18.12 10.46
C TYR A 59 -2.30 -17.47 9.18
N ASN A 60 -3.04 -17.66 8.09
CA ASN A 60 -2.81 -16.92 6.86
C ASN A 60 -3.63 -15.63 6.94
N THR A 61 -2.97 -14.49 6.77
CA THR A 61 -3.61 -13.18 6.85
C THR A 61 -3.46 -12.43 5.54
N ASN A 62 -4.45 -11.60 5.23
CA ASN A 62 -4.45 -10.79 4.02
C ASN A 62 -4.11 -9.35 4.36
N HIS A 63 -3.15 -8.78 3.63
CA HIS A 63 -2.75 -7.38 3.76
C HIS A 63 -2.76 -6.75 2.38
N TYR A 64 -2.99 -5.44 2.33
CA TYR A 64 -2.81 -4.72 1.07
C TYR A 64 -1.31 -4.59 0.77
N SER A 65 -0.97 -4.72 -0.50
CA SER A 65 0.42 -4.63 -0.95
C SER A 65 0.91 -3.19 -1.02
N LEU A 66 2.21 -3.03 -1.18
CA LEU A 66 2.82 -1.71 -1.38
C LEU A 66 2.24 -0.99 -2.59
N GLU A 67 1.90 -1.72 -3.67
CA GLU A 67 1.27 -1.12 -4.84
C GLU A 67 -0.03 -0.40 -4.48
N MET A 68 -0.85 -0.99 -3.62
CA MET A 68 -2.09 -0.36 -3.18
C MET A 68 -1.80 0.88 -2.33
N ILE A 69 -0.83 0.80 -1.42
CA ILE A 69 -0.46 1.92 -0.56
C ILE A 69 0.00 3.11 -1.41
N ILE A 70 0.83 2.86 -2.40
CA ILE A 70 1.30 3.91 -3.32
C ILE A 70 0.15 4.48 -4.14
N ALA A 71 -0.70 3.62 -4.69
CA ALA A 71 -1.85 4.05 -5.51
C ALA A 71 -2.77 4.97 -4.71
N VAL A 72 -3.08 4.60 -3.46
CA VAL A 72 -3.90 5.44 -2.57
C VAL A 72 -3.21 6.77 -2.31
N GLY A 73 -1.90 6.77 -2.09
CA GLY A 73 -1.14 8.00 -1.85
C GLY A 73 -1.20 8.98 -3.02
N PHE A 74 -1.34 8.48 -4.25
CA PHE A 74 -1.49 9.33 -5.43
C PHE A 74 -2.91 9.84 -5.64
N LYS A 75 -3.89 9.31 -4.90
CA LYS A 75 -5.29 9.72 -5.00
C LYS A 75 -5.72 10.65 -3.87
N VAL A 76 -5.14 10.49 -2.68
CA VAL A 76 -5.52 11.26 -1.49
C VAL A 76 -5.10 12.70 -1.65
N ASN A 77 -6.00 13.61 -1.26
CA ASN A 77 -5.73 15.05 -1.28
C ASN A 77 -5.43 15.55 0.13
N SER A 78 -4.18 15.42 0.54
CA SER A 78 -3.70 15.92 1.83
C SER A 78 -2.26 16.37 1.70
N GLU A 79 -1.82 17.20 2.65
CA GLU A 79 -0.44 17.69 2.68
C GLU A 79 0.55 16.52 2.86
N ARG A 80 0.22 15.56 3.73
CA ARG A 80 1.05 14.37 3.94
C ARG A 80 1.14 13.52 2.69
N ALA A 81 0.05 13.39 1.95
CA ALA A 81 0.06 12.65 0.69
C ALA A 81 0.94 13.35 -0.36
N VAL A 82 0.92 14.68 -0.40
CA VAL A 82 1.82 15.44 -1.27
C VAL A 82 3.28 15.15 -0.93
N GLN A 83 3.63 15.17 0.35
CA GLN A 83 4.98 14.86 0.81
C GLN A 83 5.38 13.42 0.44
N PHE A 84 4.45 12.49 0.60
CA PHE A 84 4.66 11.09 0.24
C PHE A 84 4.96 10.95 -1.26
N ARG A 85 4.17 11.62 -2.10
CA ARG A 85 4.38 11.59 -3.56
C ARG A 85 5.74 12.16 -3.96
N LYS A 86 6.15 13.25 -3.31
CA LYS A 86 7.47 13.85 -3.54
C LYS A 86 8.58 12.87 -3.17
N TRP A 87 8.42 12.19 -2.05
CA TRP A 87 9.40 11.19 -1.60
C TRP A 87 9.49 10.01 -2.57
N VAL A 88 8.35 9.49 -3.01
CA VAL A 88 8.32 8.40 -4.01
C VAL A 88 9.00 8.83 -5.31
N ASN A 89 8.69 10.04 -5.78
CA ASN A 89 9.29 10.57 -7.00
C ASN A 89 10.81 10.74 -6.86
N GLN A 90 11.28 11.14 -5.69
CA GLN A 90 12.71 11.27 -5.43
C GLN A 90 13.41 9.91 -5.47
N ILE A 91 12.80 8.89 -4.88
CA ILE A 91 13.33 7.52 -4.94
C ILE A 91 13.42 7.04 -6.38
N ALA A 92 12.37 7.25 -7.17
CA ALA A 92 12.34 6.84 -8.58
C ALA A 92 13.42 7.57 -9.39
N LYS A 93 13.60 8.87 -9.14
CA LYS A 93 14.63 9.68 -9.79
C LYS A 93 16.02 9.17 -9.45
N ASP A 94 16.30 8.94 -8.18
CA ASP A 94 17.60 8.45 -7.73
C ASP A 94 17.91 7.08 -8.33
N TYR A 95 16.91 6.20 -8.35
CA TYR A 95 17.04 4.88 -8.95
C TYR A 95 17.35 4.97 -10.45
N THR A 96 16.66 5.83 -11.17
CA THR A 96 16.86 6.03 -12.60
C THR A 96 18.30 6.50 -12.89
N ILE A 97 18.81 7.43 -12.07
CA ILE A 97 20.19 7.92 -12.20
C ILE A 97 21.18 6.78 -11.96
N LYS A 98 20.96 5.98 -10.91
CA LYS A 98 21.84 4.84 -10.58
C LYS A 98 21.86 3.81 -11.70
N VAL A 99 20.72 3.48 -12.27
CA VAL A 99 20.61 2.54 -13.37
C VAL A 99 21.35 3.08 -14.60
N GLY A 100 21.17 4.37 -14.90
CA GLY A 100 21.88 5.03 -16.01
C GLY A 100 23.40 4.95 -15.87
N LEU A 101 23.90 5.24 -14.66
CA LEU A 101 25.33 5.13 -14.38
C LEU A 101 25.84 3.69 -14.50
N TRP A 102 25.06 2.74 -14.02
CA TRP A 102 25.40 1.33 -14.14
C TRP A 102 25.47 0.89 -15.59
N MET A 103 24.52 1.31 -16.42
CA MET A 103 24.50 0.99 -17.85
C MET A 103 25.69 1.60 -18.60
N MET A 104 26.16 2.76 -18.14
CA MET A 104 27.31 3.43 -18.78
C MET A 104 28.65 2.74 -18.52
N LYS A 105 28.71 1.91 -17.47
CA LYS A 105 29.93 1.14 -17.15
C LYS A 105 30.16 -0.04 -18.09
N GLY A 106 29.09 -0.54 -18.68
CA GLY A 106 29.15 -1.69 -19.57
C GLY A 106 29.64 -1.31 -20.94
#